data_9f24ef969bd9af78a8614b63a0cadb3c
#
_entry.id   9f24ef969bd9af78a8614b63a0cadb3c
#
_cell.length_a   1.000
_cell.length_b   1.000
_cell.length_c   1.000
_cell.angle_alpha   90.00
_cell.angle_beta   90.00
_cell.angle_gamma   90.00
#
_symmetry.space_group_name_H-M   'P 1'
#
loop_
_entity.id
_entity.type
_entity.pdbx_description
1 polymer ?
#
loop_
_entity_poly.entity_id
_entity_poly.type
_entity_poly.pdbx_seq_one_letter_code
_entity_poly.pdbx_strand_id
1 'polypeptide(L)'
;MQRLYDLPDHALIDMGGFVGGTLKYLPAHAVAWLTIAGGFAKLAKLAGGHLDLHSARSRVDASALGAMLAALGADDKAVDMARAAAGAAEILALAGSRERALARLVAARAREVALAALSGETAVEVAIVDREGEFLARVGG
;
A
#
# COMPACT_ATOMS: atom_id res chain seq x y z
N MET A 1 -4.21 13.09 6.12
CA MET A 1 -3.97 12.16 7.25
C MET A 1 -4.09 12.85 8.59
N GLN A 2 -3.30 13.87 8.87
CA GLN A 2 -3.34 14.60 10.14
C GLN A 2 -4.74 15.12 10.49
N ARG A 3 -5.43 15.71 9.51
CA ARG A 3 -6.79 16.23 9.72
C ARG A 3 -7.81 15.17 10.11
N LEU A 4 -7.64 13.95 9.58
CA LEU A 4 -8.58 12.86 9.84
C LEU A 4 -8.48 12.36 11.29
N TYR A 5 -7.27 12.31 11.82
CA TYR A 5 -6.99 11.76 13.15
C TYR A 5 -6.75 12.83 14.22
N ASP A 6 -6.81 14.12 13.82
CA ASP A 6 -6.53 15.24 14.72
C ASP A 6 -5.21 15.06 15.50
N LEU A 7 -4.18 14.65 14.77
CA LEU A 7 -2.88 14.33 15.36
C LEU A 7 -1.98 15.56 15.42
N PRO A 8 -1.19 15.73 16.49
CA PRO A 8 -0.16 16.75 16.52
C PRO A 8 0.97 16.41 15.51
N ASP A 9 1.70 17.43 15.04
CA ASP A 9 2.73 17.28 14.03
C ASP A 9 3.79 16.23 14.39
N HIS A 10 4.17 16.12 15.66
CA HIS A 10 5.16 15.17 16.10
C HIS A 10 4.69 13.70 16.06
N ALA A 11 3.39 13.47 15.89
CA ALA A 11 2.85 12.12 15.71
C ALA A 11 2.92 11.62 14.27
N LEU A 12 3.35 12.49 13.34
CA LEU A 12 3.54 12.15 11.94
C LEU A 12 5.01 11.90 11.66
N ILE A 13 5.31 10.75 11.06
CA ILE A 13 6.67 10.39 10.64
C ILE A 13 6.68 10.27 9.14
N ASP A 14 7.52 11.07 8.47
CA ASP A 14 7.74 10.94 7.04
C ASP A 14 8.80 9.86 6.81
N MET A 15 8.36 8.70 6.37
CA MET A 15 9.25 7.57 6.07
C MET A 15 9.85 7.66 4.67
N GLY A 16 9.35 8.55 3.81
CA GLY A 16 9.71 8.56 2.40
C GLY A 16 9.46 7.19 1.77
N GLY A 17 10.49 6.63 1.13
CA GLY A 17 10.44 5.28 0.56
C GLY A 17 11.03 4.19 1.46
N PHE A 18 11.61 4.55 2.61
CA PHE A 18 12.36 3.60 3.44
C PHE A 18 11.52 3.06 4.59
N VAL A 19 10.45 2.34 4.24
CA VAL A 19 9.51 1.74 5.20
C VAL A 19 10.19 0.68 6.06
N GLY A 20 11.11 -0.10 5.48
CA GLY A 20 11.79 -1.19 6.18
C GLY A 20 12.57 -0.74 7.40
N GLY A 21 13.24 0.42 7.33
CA GLY A 21 13.96 0.97 8.47
C GLY A 21 13.04 1.30 9.64
N THR A 22 11.88 1.91 9.34
CA THR A 22 10.86 2.22 10.34
C THR A 22 10.28 0.95 10.95
N LEU A 23 9.92 -0.03 10.13
CA LEU A 23 9.33 -1.28 10.61
C LEU A 23 10.31 -2.09 11.48
N LYS A 24 11.60 -2.02 11.19
CA LYS A 24 12.63 -2.65 12.01
C LYS A 24 12.85 -1.95 13.34
N TYR A 25 12.69 -0.63 13.37
CA TYR A 25 12.84 0.17 14.58
C TYR A 25 11.70 -0.07 15.58
N LEU A 26 10.47 -0.16 15.11
CA LEU A 26 9.27 -0.22 15.95
C LEU A 26 9.20 -1.44 16.88
N PRO A 27 9.69 -2.65 16.54
CA PRO A 27 9.70 -3.77 17.49
C PRO A 27 10.50 -3.48 18.76
N ALA A 28 11.57 -2.69 18.66
CA ALA A 28 12.38 -2.28 19.80
C ALA A 28 11.80 -1.04 20.51
N HIS A 29 10.92 -0.29 19.84
CA HIS A 29 10.33 0.95 20.32
C HIS A 29 8.82 0.87 20.12
N ALA A 30 8.18 0.00 20.91
CA ALA A 30 6.78 -0.37 20.74
C ALA A 30 5.84 0.84 20.69
N VAL A 31 4.94 0.85 19.73
CA VAL A 31 3.82 1.78 19.65
C VAL A 31 2.53 0.96 19.58
N ALA A 32 1.43 1.51 20.13
CA ALA A 32 0.15 0.80 20.14
C ALA A 32 -0.50 0.77 18.75
N TRP A 33 -0.23 1.76 17.94
CA TRP A 33 -0.91 1.97 16.66
C TRP A 33 0.03 2.57 15.62
N LEU A 34 0.00 2.03 14.41
CA LEU A 34 0.75 2.55 13.27
C LEU A 34 -0.18 2.67 12.07
N THR A 35 -0.24 3.85 11.47
CA THR A 35 -0.90 4.05 10.18
C THR A 35 0.15 4.27 9.11
N ILE A 36 0.13 3.44 8.07
CA ILE A 36 0.98 3.59 6.89
C ILE A 36 0.10 4.17 5.79
N ALA A 37 0.43 5.39 5.35
CA ALA A 37 -0.33 6.08 4.32
C ALA A 37 0.55 6.47 3.15
N GLY A 38 0.01 6.36 1.96
CA GLY A 38 0.73 6.75 0.75
C GLY A 38 -0.06 6.49 -0.51
N GLY A 39 0.57 6.78 -1.66
CA GLY A 39 0.00 6.54 -2.96
C GLY A 39 -0.04 5.05 -3.31
N PHE A 40 -0.86 4.73 -4.31
CA PHE A 40 -1.06 3.34 -4.74
C PHE A 40 0.25 2.65 -5.13
N ALA A 41 1.13 3.33 -5.89
CA ALA A 41 2.38 2.73 -6.36
C ALA A 41 3.29 2.30 -5.19
N LYS A 42 3.43 3.13 -4.17
CA LYS A 42 4.25 2.81 -3.00
C LYS A 42 3.67 1.65 -2.21
N LEU A 43 2.37 1.68 -1.97
CA LEU A 43 1.73 0.63 -1.20
C LEU A 43 1.66 -0.70 -1.97
N ALA A 44 1.58 -0.65 -3.31
CA ALA A 44 1.69 -1.85 -4.15
C ALA A 44 3.07 -2.50 -4.04
N LYS A 45 4.14 -1.72 -3.96
CA LYS A 45 5.49 -2.25 -3.73
C LYS A 45 5.61 -2.88 -2.35
N LEU A 46 5.07 -2.24 -1.33
CA LEU A 46 5.03 -2.82 0.03
C LEU A 46 4.25 -4.13 0.04
N ALA A 47 3.11 -4.18 -0.63
CA ALA A 47 2.29 -5.38 -0.75
C ALA A 47 3.05 -6.54 -1.42
N GLY A 48 4.00 -6.23 -2.29
CA GLY A 48 4.90 -7.21 -2.91
C GLY A 48 6.06 -7.65 -2.01
N GLY A 49 6.16 -7.13 -0.79
CA GLY A 49 7.20 -7.48 0.16
C GLY A 49 8.44 -6.57 0.10
N HIS A 50 8.41 -5.51 -0.69
CA HIS A 50 9.53 -4.58 -0.80
C HIS A 50 9.47 -3.54 0.33
N LEU A 51 10.52 -3.46 1.13
CA LEU A 51 10.61 -2.52 2.24
C LEU A 51 11.37 -1.24 1.88
N ASP A 52 12.09 -1.24 0.77
CA ASP A 52 12.70 -0.04 0.16
C ASP A 52 11.88 0.35 -1.07
N LEU A 53 11.02 1.35 -0.92
CA LEU A 53 10.06 1.72 -1.94
C LEU A 53 10.60 2.71 -2.98
N HIS A 54 11.77 3.31 -2.74
CA HIS A 54 12.42 4.23 -3.69
C HIS A 54 13.40 3.54 -4.62
N SER A 55 13.85 2.35 -4.27
CA SER A 55 14.88 1.68 -5.04
C SER A 55 14.39 1.29 -6.43
N ALA A 56 15.25 1.40 -7.43
CA ALA A 56 15.04 0.78 -8.73
C ALA A 56 14.93 -0.75 -8.63
N ARG A 57 15.36 -1.32 -7.51
CA ARG A 57 15.22 -2.75 -7.22
C ARG A 57 13.81 -3.14 -6.81
N SER A 58 13.02 -2.19 -6.26
CA SER A 58 11.64 -2.43 -5.89
C SER A 58 10.74 -2.11 -7.07
N ARG A 59 10.17 -3.13 -7.69
CA ARG A 59 9.22 -3.00 -8.80
C ARG A 59 7.86 -3.47 -8.37
N VAL A 60 6.84 -2.88 -8.99
CA VAL A 60 5.48 -3.37 -8.83
C VAL A 60 5.37 -4.75 -9.48
N ASP A 61 4.78 -5.69 -8.77
CA ASP A 61 4.48 -7.01 -9.32
C ASP A 61 3.20 -6.93 -10.16
N ALA A 62 3.37 -6.70 -11.45
CA ALA A 62 2.25 -6.56 -12.38
C ALA A 62 1.44 -7.85 -12.49
N SER A 63 2.06 -9.02 -12.37
CA SER A 63 1.36 -10.29 -12.38
C SER A 63 0.44 -10.46 -11.16
N ALA A 64 0.90 -10.06 -9.99
CA ALA A 64 0.09 -10.10 -8.76
C ALA A 64 -1.09 -9.13 -8.85
N LEU A 65 -0.87 -7.92 -9.34
CA LEU A 65 -1.94 -6.94 -9.55
C LEU A 65 -2.94 -7.40 -10.61
N GLY A 66 -2.46 -8.02 -11.69
CA GLY A 66 -3.31 -8.63 -12.71
C GLY A 66 -4.19 -9.73 -12.12
N ALA A 67 -3.64 -10.57 -11.26
CA ALA A 67 -4.40 -11.61 -10.57
C ALA A 67 -5.47 -11.01 -9.64
N MET A 68 -5.17 -9.91 -8.96
CA MET A 68 -6.16 -9.19 -8.14
C MET A 68 -7.30 -8.65 -8.99
N LEU A 69 -7.00 -8.07 -10.16
CA LEU A 69 -8.03 -7.61 -11.10
C LEU A 69 -8.90 -8.75 -11.59
N ALA A 70 -8.31 -9.90 -11.92
CA ALA A 70 -9.06 -11.08 -12.32
C ALA A 70 -10.02 -11.54 -11.21
N ALA A 71 -9.55 -11.55 -9.95
CA ALA A 71 -10.37 -11.90 -8.80
C ALA A 71 -11.53 -10.92 -8.58
N LEU A 72 -11.38 -9.67 -9.00
CA LEU A 72 -12.42 -8.66 -8.93
C LEU A 72 -13.40 -8.70 -10.11
N GLY A 73 -13.21 -9.63 -11.04
CA GLY A 73 -14.10 -9.81 -12.19
C GLY A 73 -13.77 -8.94 -13.41
N ALA A 74 -12.53 -8.41 -13.48
CA ALA A 74 -12.07 -7.71 -14.68
C ALA A 74 -12.00 -8.67 -15.86
N ASP A 75 -12.22 -8.15 -17.07
CA ASP A 75 -12.14 -8.99 -18.26
C ASP A 75 -10.71 -9.40 -18.59
N ASP A 76 -10.55 -10.43 -19.42
CA ASP A 76 -9.24 -10.98 -19.77
C ASP A 76 -8.34 -9.94 -20.44
N LYS A 77 -8.90 -9.05 -21.24
CA LYS A 77 -8.15 -7.99 -21.90
C LYS A 77 -7.53 -7.03 -20.88
N ALA A 78 -8.33 -6.58 -19.90
CA ALA A 78 -7.84 -5.69 -18.85
C ALA A 78 -6.74 -6.37 -18.00
N VAL A 79 -6.93 -7.64 -17.67
CA VAL A 79 -5.95 -8.43 -16.91
C VAL A 79 -4.64 -8.57 -17.69
N ASP A 80 -4.70 -8.90 -18.97
CA ASP A 80 -3.52 -9.05 -19.82
C ASP A 80 -2.78 -7.71 -19.97
N MET A 81 -3.50 -6.63 -20.16
CA MET A 81 -2.91 -5.28 -20.23
C MET A 81 -2.25 -4.90 -18.92
N ALA A 82 -2.86 -5.24 -17.77
CA ALA A 82 -2.28 -4.99 -16.46
C ALA A 82 -0.96 -5.74 -16.26
N ARG A 83 -0.91 -7.00 -16.68
CA ARG A 83 0.32 -7.82 -16.59
C ARG A 83 1.46 -7.28 -17.44
N ALA A 84 1.14 -6.61 -18.53
CA ALA A 84 2.11 -6.00 -19.44
C ALA A 84 2.44 -4.55 -19.10
N ALA A 85 1.77 -3.96 -18.10
CA ALA A 85 1.92 -2.55 -17.77
C ALA A 85 3.31 -2.24 -17.17
N ALA A 86 3.79 -1.04 -17.45
CA ALA A 86 5.09 -0.58 -16.98
C ALA A 86 5.08 -0.14 -15.51
N GLY A 87 3.92 0.24 -14.95
CA GLY A 87 3.84 0.74 -13.60
C GLY A 87 2.46 0.64 -12.97
N ALA A 88 2.41 0.89 -11.68
CA ALA A 88 1.20 0.76 -10.88
C ALA A 88 0.10 1.75 -11.26
N ALA A 89 0.47 2.98 -11.62
CA ALA A 89 -0.51 3.99 -12.02
C ALA A 89 -1.31 3.56 -13.25
N GLU A 90 -0.64 2.94 -14.22
CA GLU A 90 -1.29 2.40 -15.41
C GLU A 90 -2.26 1.27 -15.06
N ILE A 91 -1.85 0.38 -14.16
CA ILE A 91 -2.70 -0.72 -13.69
C ILE A 91 -3.92 -0.20 -12.96
N LEU A 92 -3.76 0.81 -12.12
CA LEU A 92 -4.88 1.42 -11.40
C LEU A 92 -5.87 2.06 -12.38
N ALA A 93 -5.36 2.73 -13.43
CA ALA A 93 -6.21 3.29 -14.49
C ALA A 93 -6.98 2.19 -15.23
N LEU A 94 -6.34 1.04 -15.51
CA LEU A 94 -7.00 -0.10 -16.14
C LEU A 94 -8.11 -0.72 -15.28
N ALA A 95 -8.05 -0.53 -13.97
CA ALA A 95 -9.07 -1.03 -13.05
C ALA A 95 -10.43 -0.35 -13.25
N GLY A 96 -10.46 0.90 -13.73
CA GLY A 96 -11.68 1.65 -13.99
C GLY A 96 -12.59 1.71 -12.75
N SER A 97 -13.81 1.22 -12.85
CA SER A 97 -14.75 1.20 -11.72
C SER A 97 -14.31 0.30 -10.55
N ARG A 98 -13.32 -0.56 -10.76
CA ARG A 98 -12.75 -1.44 -9.74
C ARG A 98 -11.56 -0.85 -9.01
N GLU A 99 -11.24 0.41 -9.27
CA GLU A 99 -10.09 1.13 -8.71
C GLU A 99 -10.03 1.03 -7.19
N ARG A 100 -11.13 1.34 -6.52
CA ARG A 100 -11.19 1.30 -5.05
C ARG A 100 -11.10 -0.13 -4.51
N ALA A 101 -11.71 -1.08 -5.19
CA ALA A 101 -11.63 -2.49 -4.82
C ALA A 101 -10.19 -3.01 -4.96
N LEU A 102 -9.50 -2.66 -6.04
CA LEU A 102 -8.10 -3.00 -6.23
C LEU A 102 -7.22 -2.36 -5.15
N ALA A 103 -7.41 -1.08 -4.87
CA ALA A 103 -6.68 -0.39 -3.83
C ALA A 103 -6.89 -1.05 -2.46
N ARG A 104 -8.10 -1.50 -2.17
CA ARG A 104 -8.39 -2.22 -0.91
C ARG A 104 -7.64 -3.54 -0.81
N LEU A 105 -7.57 -4.32 -1.89
CA LEU A 105 -6.78 -5.57 -1.89
C LEU A 105 -5.30 -5.30 -1.68
N VAL A 106 -4.77 -4.28 -2.33
CA VAL A 106 -3.37 -3.87 -2.16
C VAL A 106 -3.12 -3.40 -0.73
N ALA A 107 -4.01 -2.59 -0.16
CA ALA A 107 -3.88 -2.13 1.23
C ALA A 107 -3.90 -3.30 2.22
N ALA A 108 -4.79 -4.28 2.01
CA ALA A 108 -4.85 -5.46 2.86
C ALA A 108 -3.56 -6.27 2.79
N ARG A 109 -3.00 -6.45 1.60
CA ARG A 109 -1.75 -7.18 1.42
C ARG A 109 -0.57 -6.43 2.03
N ALA A 110 -0.50 -5.12 1.83
CA ALA A 110 0.53 -4.28 2.45
C ALA A 110 0.47 -4.35 3.98
N ARG A 111 -0.72 -4.36 4.53
CA ARG A 111 -0.93 -4.52 5.98
C ARG A 111 -0.38 -5.85 6.48
N GLU A 112 -0.63 -6.96 5.77
CA GLU A 112 -0.08 -8.27 6.13
C GLU A 112 1.45 -8.25 6.15
N VAL A 113 2.08 -7.63 5.15
CA VAL A 113 3.54 -7.49 5.07
C VAL A 113 4.07 -6.68 6.26
N ALA A 114 3.43 -5.56 6.58
CA ALA A 114 3.82 -4.73 7.71
C ALA A 114 3.68 -5.46 9.04
N LEU A 115 2.58 -6.16 9.25
CA LEU A 115 2.34 -6.94 10.48
C LEU A 115 3.40 -8.04 10.64
N ALA A 116 3.77 -8.72 9.57
CA ALA A 116 4.82 -9.74 9.61
C ALA A 116 6.18 -9.14 9.98
N ALA A 117 6.48 -7.94 9.48
CA ALA A 117 7.74 -7.24 9.78
C ALA A 117 7.80 -6.73 11.22
N LEU A 118 6.67 -6.34 11.79
CA LEU A 118 6.62 -5.81 13.16
C LEU A 118 6.69 -6.89 14.23
N SER A 119 6.18 -8.07 13.96
CA SER A 119 6.19 -9.24 14.86
C SER A 119 5.80 -8.93 16.33
N GLY A 120 4.86 -8.00 16.55
CA GLY A 120 4.47 -7.55 17.88
C GLY A 120 2.97 -7.25 17.99
N GLU A 121 2.61 -6.50 19.02
CA GLU A 121 1.22 -6.16 19.33
C GLU A 121 0.72 -4.85 18.71
N THR A 122 1.54 -4.21 17.87
CA THR A 122 1.16 -2.96 17.22
C THR A 122 -0.01 -3.19 16.25
N ALA A 123 -1.08 -2.46 16.42
CA ALA A 123 -2.17 -2.42 15.44
C ALA A 123 -1.73 -1.63 14.21
N VAL A 124 -2.00 -2.15 13.03
CA VAL A 124 -1.58 -1.52 11.77
C VAL A 124 -2.80 -1.19 10.92
N GLU A 125 -2.85 0.04 10.47
CA GLU A 125 -3.76 0.50 9.43
C GLU A 125 -2.95 0.87 8.19
N VAL A 126 -3.47 0.54 7.00
CA VAL A 126 -2.92 0.99 5.72
C VAL A 126 -3.96 1.83 5.01
N ALA A 127 -3.56 3.02 4.58
CA ALA A 127 -4.40 3.94 3.84
C ALA A 127 -3.75 4.29 2.51
N ILE A 128 -4.48 4.11 1.42
CA ILE A 128 -4.04 4.51 0.08
C ILE A 128 -4.81 5.76 -0.32
N VAL A 129 -4.06 6.78 -0.72
CA VAL A 129 -4.62 8.08 -1.13
C VAL A 129 -4.30 8.35 -2.59
N ASP A 130 -5.15 9.14 -3.24
CA ASP A 130 -4.91 9.64 -4.58
C ASP A 130 -4.06 10.91 -4.55
N ARG A 131 -3.86 11.54 -5.72
CA ARG A 131 -3.05 12.76 -5.85
C ARG A 131 -3.66 13.96 -5.17
N GLU A 132 -4.98 13.97 -4.98
CA GLU A 132 -5.72 15.03 -4.31
C GLU A 132 -5.75 14.84 -2.79
N GLY A 133 -5.20 13.71 -2.29
CA GLY A 133 -5.20 13.38 -0.87
C GLY A 133 -6.47 12.70 -0.39
N GLU A 134 -7.35 12.28 -1.31
CA GLU A 134 -8.56 11.55 -0.97
C GLU A 134 -8.26 10.05 -0.80
N PHE A 135 -9.00 9.41 0.08
CA PHE A 135 -8.81 7.99 0.33
C PHE A 135 -9.36 7.14 -0.80
N LEU A 136 -8.51 6.29 -1.38
CA LEU A 136 -8.93 5.21 -2.27
C LEU A 136 -9.29 3.96 -1.46
N ALA A 137 -8.56 3.69 -0.39
CA ALA A 137 -8.84 2.54 0.48
C ALA A 137 -8.22 2.74 1.86
N ARG A 138 -8.84 2.13 2.86
CA ARG A 138 -8.31 2.01 4.22
C ARG A 138 -8.59 0.61 4.73
N VAL A 139 -7.59 -0.03 5.32
CA VAL A 139 -7.70 -1.38 5.84
C VAL A 139 -7.01 -1.46 7.20
N GLY A 140 -7.68 -2.06 8.17
CA GLY A 140 -7.17 -2.20 9.52
C GLY A 140 -7.75 -1.17 10.46
N GLY A 141 -7.13 -1.05 11.63
CA GLY A 141 -7.56 -0.09 12.64
C GLY A 141 -8.13 -0.68 13.89
#